data_b1d1b4831dc1b5c6fd40d70b148586e2
#
_entry.id   b1d1b4831dc1b5c6fd40d70b148586e2
#
_cell.length_a   1.000
_cell.length_b   1.000
_cell.length_c   1.000
_cell.angle_alpha   90.00
_cell.angle_beta   90.00
_cell.angle_gamma   90.00
#
_symmetry.space_group_name_H-M   'P 1'
#
loop_
_entity.id
_entity.type
_entity.pdbx_description
1 polymer ?
#
loop_
_entity_poly.entity_id
_entity_poly.type
_entity_poly.pdbx_seq_one_letter_code
_entity_poly.pdbx_strand_id
1 'polypeptide(L)'
;MIALMSAALMRILRRASPRLQTVRICRSNSHKTEDFLKSEAVQRRIKRVMDEQKSITARLERGQMTESDRRALNQTLVEASRVINAFEKTQLALRELAEIQTLIHNTSAEEQQMLELLREEHEALSRRIKQLNTKLMEALVPAEELDDRSVVLEVASGRTTGGDVCQQFTREIFDMYQGFACYKHWDFELCNYTPADYGGLHHAAARISGDSVFRWLRFEGGTHRVQRIPEVGLSSRMQRIHTGTVTVIVLPQPREVDVHIAAKDLRIDTFRSRGAGGQSVNTTDSAVRVVHLPTGTVAECQQFRSQLKNRDTALRVLRARLFQCIMGQQREQTHSARRQQVGSRCQSDRIRTYNFSQDRVTDHRIGHVTRDIKAFLRGGEDLEDLIRILQEKHDLLKLTDIS
;
A
#
# COMPACT_ATOMS: atom_id res chain seq x y z
N MET A 1 -5.45 -9.78 -57.33
CA MET A 1 -4.00 -9.61 -57.12
C MET A 1 -3.66 -9.07 -55.71
N ILE A 2 -4.52 -8.34 -55.01
CA ILE A 2 -4.26 -7.76 -53.70
C ILE A 2 -4.32 -8.80 -52.55
N ALA A 3 -5.06 -9.87 -52.67
CA ALA A 3 -5.21 -10.92 -51.65
C ALA A 3 -3.98 -11.86 -51.53
N LEU A 4 -3.19 -12.00 -52.59
CA LEU A 4 -1.99 -12.87 -52.60
C LEU A 4 -0.74 -12.19 -52.01
N MET A 5 -0.67 -10.86 -52.00
CA MET A 5 0.42 -10.11 -51.37
C MET A 5 0.33 -10.11 -49.82
N SER A 6 -0.89 -10.21 -49.27
CA SER A 6 -1.10 -10.26 -47.81
C SER A 6 -0.55 -11.55 -47.17
N ALA A 7 -0.61 -12.68 -47.87
CA ALA A 7 -0.15 -13.98 -47.34
C ALA A 7 1.38 -14.12 -47.36
N ALA A 8 2.05 -13.48 -48.32
CA ALA A 8 3.52 -13.47 -48.40
C ALA A 8 4.15 -12.58 -47.31
N LEU A 9 3.55 -11.43 -47.03
CA LEU A 9 3.99 -10.52 -45.93
C LEU A 9 3.85 -11.17 -44.57
N MET A 10 2.79 -11.94 -44.35
CA MET A 10 2.56 -12.67 -43.10
C MET A 10 3.54 -13.83 -42.87
N ARG A 11 4.09 -14.43 -43.95
CA ARG A 11 5.11 -15.48 -43.86
C ARG A 11 6.51 -14.94 -43.59
N ILE A 12 6.82 -13.72 -44.03
CA ILE A 12 8.10 -13.05 -43.76
C ILE A 12 8.13 -12.56 -42.30
N LEU A 13 7.02 -12.06 -41.74
CA LEU A 13 6.92 -11.63 -40.37
C LEU A 13 7.02 -12.78 -39.35
N ARG A 14 6.76 -14.03 -39.73
CA ARG A 14 6.91 -15.19 -38.82
C ARG A 14 8.35 -15.69 -38.68
N ARG A 15 9.30 -15.25 -39.53
CA ARG A 15 10.72 -15.64 -39.48
C ARG A 15 11.63 -14.56 -38.84
N ALA A 16 11.09 -13.42 -38.45
CA ALA A 16 11.86 -12.37 -37.79
C ALA A 16 11.98 -12.62 -36.29
N SER A 17 13.19 -12.51 -35.85
CA SER A 17 13.84 -12.79 -34.57
C SER A 17 13.04 -12.42 -33.27
N PRO A 18 13.47 -12.97 -32.08
CA PRO A 18 12.78 -12.82 -30.78
C PRO A 18 12.60 -11.37 -30.28
N ARG A 19 13.26 -10.37 -30.90
CA ARG A 19 13.07 -8.94 -30.59
C ARG A 19 11.68 -8.38 -30.96
N LEU A 20 10.95 -9.01 -31.87
CA LEU A 20 9.60 -8.58 -32.26
C LEU A 20 8.49 -9.07 -31.30
N GLN A 21 8.77 -10.05 -30.44
CA GLN A 21 7.81 -10.48 -29.41
C GLN A 21 7.75 -9.52 -28.21
N THR A 22 8.86 -8.85 -27.89
CA THR A 22 8.90 -7.82 -26.85
C THR A 22 8.10 -6.57 -27.22
N VAL A 23 8.09 -6.18 -28.50
CA VAL A 23 7.28 -5.05 -28.98
C VAL A 23 5.77 -5.34 -28.93
N ARG A 24 5.35 -6.61 -29.01
CA ARG A 24 3.92 -6.98 -28.88
C ARG A 24 3.39 -6.92 -27.46
N ILE A 25 4.24 -7.09 -26.44
CA ILE A 25 3.88 -6.96 -25.02
C ILE A 25 3.68 -5.49 -24.64
N CYS A 26 4.49 -4.57 -25.21
CA CYS A 26 4.29 -3.14 -25.02
C CYS A 26 2.98 -2.60 -25.64
N ARG A 27 2.47 -3.19 -26.74
CA ARG A 27 1.20 -2.76 -27.33
C ARG A 27 -0.02 -3.09 -26.47
N SER A 28 0.03 -4.11 -25.60
CA SER A 28 -1.10 -4.44 -24.71
C SER A 28 -1.22 -3.52 -23.51
N ASN A 29 -0.13 -2.81 -23.12
CA ASN A 29 -0.14 -1.90 -21.97
C ASN A 29 -0.60 -0.48 -22.34
N SER A 30 -0.42 -0.02 -23.59
CA SER A 30 -0.91 1.30 -24.00
C SER A 30 -2.45 1.37 -24.06
N HIS A 31 -3.13 0.29 -24.44
CA HIS A 31 -4.60 0.24 -24.40
C HIS A 31 -5.19 0.31 -22.98
N LYS A 32 -4.48 -0.19 -21.95
CA LYS A 32 -4.98 -0.16 -20.57
C LYS A 32 -4.92 1.24 -19.92
N THR A 33 -4.01 2.09 -20.37
CA THR A 33 -3.88 3.46 -19.84
C THR A 33 -4.91 4.43 -20.41
N GLU A 34 -5.38 4.21 -21.66
CA GLU A 34 -6.49 4.97 -22.24
C GLU A 34 -7.84 4.59 -21.62
N ASP A 35 -8.01 3.32 -21.25
CA ASP A 35 -9.24 2.83 -20.61
C ASP A 35 -9.46 3.40 -19.20
N PHE A 36 -8.40 3.82 -18.51
CA PHE A 36 -8.52 4.42 -17.18
C PHE A 36 -9.34 5.72 -17.17
N LEU A 37 -8.99 6.69 -18.03
CA LEU A 37 -9.72 7.97 -18.12
C LEU A 37 -11.13 7.82 -18.70
N LYS A 38 -11.40 6.74 -19.42
CA LYS A 38 -12.73 6.38 -19.93
C LYS A 38 -13.60 5.73 -18.86
N SER A 39 -13.01 5.32 -17.72
CA SER A 39 -13.77 4.74 -16.62
C SER A 39 -14.81 5.74 -16.09
N GLU A 40 -16.06 5.30 -16.03
CA GLU A 40 -17.19 6.13 -15.59
C GLU A 40 -17.00 6.64 -14.14
N ALA A 41 -16.39 5.83 -13.28
CA ALA A 41 -16.09 6.20 -11.90
C ALA A 41 -15.10 7.38 -11.82
N VAL A 42 -14.01 7.33 -12.61
CA VAL A 42 -13.01 8.39 -12.70
C VAL A 42 -13.64 9.69 -13.21
N GLN A 43 -14.43 9.61 -14.27
CA GLN A 43 -15.11 10.78 -14.83
C GLN A 43 -16.13 11.39 -13.85
N ARG A 44 -16.91 10.56 -13.15
CA ARG A 44 -17.83 11.04 -12.11
C ARG A 44 -17.08 11.73 -10.97
N ARG A 45 -15.96 11.17 -10.51
CA ARG A 45 -15.16 11.77 -9.45
C ARG A 45 -14.56 13.10 -9.88
N ILE A 46 -13.99 13.20 -11.09
CA ILE A 46 -13.44 14.45 -11.64
C ILE A 46 -14.55 15.51 -11.73
N LYS A 47 -15.74 15.15 -12.24
CA LYS A 47 -16.88 16.05 -12.33
C LYS A 47 -17.28 16.58 -10.95
N ARG A 48 -17.38 15.72 -9.94
CA ARG A 48 -17.66 16.12 -8.56
C ARG A 48 -16.62 17.13 -8.04
N VAL A 49 -15.32 16.85 -8.23
CA VAL A 49 -14.24 17.76 -7.79
C VAL A 49 -14.35 19.12 -8.50
N MET A 50 -14.70 19.14 -9.79
CA MET A 50 -14.93 20.39 -10.53
C MET A 50 -16.15 21.15 -10.00
N ASP A 51 -17.24 20.45 -9.67
CA ASP A 51 -18.45 21.07 -9.12
C ASP A 51 -18.21 21.56 -7.68
N GLU A 52 -17.47 20.82 -6.87
CA GLU A 52 -17.00 21.22 -5.54
C GLU A 52 -16.14 22.49 -5.62
N GLN A 53 -15.18 22.56 -6.54
CA GLN A 53 -14.33 23.74 -6.74
C GLN A 53 -15.19 24.98 -7.05
N LYS A 54 -16.15 24.87 -7.99
CA LYS A 54 -17.07 25.97 -8.33
C LYS A 54 -17.88 26.40 -7.13
N SER A 55 -18.40 25.45 -6.36
CA SER A 55 -19.19 25.73 -5.14
C SER A 55 -18.35 26.45 -4.09
N ILE A 56 -17.11 26.00 -3.85
CA ILE A 56 -16.19 26.61 -2.88
C ILE A 56 -15.84 28.02 -3.30
N THR A 57 -15.51 28.23 -4.59
CA THR A 57 -15.19 29.55 -5.14
C THR A 57 -16.37 30.53 -4.95
N ALA A 58 -17.59 30.11 -5.29
CA ALA A 58 -18.79 30.92 -5.10
C ALA A 58 -19.08 31.23 -3.61
N ARG A 59 -18.72 30.31 -2.68
CA ARG A 59 -18.85 30.54 -1.23
C ARG A 59 -17.81 31.53 -0.72
N LEU A 60 -16.58 31.45 -1.19
CA LEU A 60 -15.49 32.40 -0.83
C LEU A 60 -15.80 33.83 -1.31
N GLU A 61 -16.43 33.98 -2.47
CA GLU A 61 -16.84 35.27 -3.02
C GLU A 61 -17.96 35.95 -2.21
N ARG A 62 -18.82 35.17 -1.55
CA ARG A 62 -19.95 35.71 -0.73
C ARG A 62 -19.51 36.31 0.61
N GLY A 63 -18.30 36.10 1.07
CA GLY A 63 -17.61 36.88 2.13
C GLY A 63 -18.12 36.75 3.57
N GLN A 64 -19.17 36.01 3.88
CA GLN A 64 -19.75 35.86 5.23
C GLN A 64 -19.22 34.56 5.91
N MET A 65 -17.97 34.57 6.36
CA MET A 65 -17.40 33.35 6.94
C MET A 65 -16.40 33.66 8.07
N THR A 66 -16.26 32.71 9.01
CA THR A 66 -15.22 32.79 10.03
C THR A 66 -13.84 32.55 9.40
N GLU A 67 -12.78 33.06 10.03
CA GLU A 67 -11.42 32.91 9.49
C GLU A 67 -10.95 31.45 9.48
N SER A 68 -11.43 30.64 10.43
CA SER A 68 -11.17 29.18 10.47
C SER A 68 -11.81 28.46 9.29
N ASP A 69 -13.07 28.79 8.95
CA ASP A 69 -13.79 28.18 7.83
C ASP A 69 -13.16 28.57 6.49
N ARG A 70 -12.70 29.82 6.39
CA ARG A 70 -12.01 30.30 5.18
C ARG A 70 -10.70 29.58 4.95
N ARG A 71 -9.93 29.29 6.01
CA ARG A 71 -8.67 28.48 5.90
C ARG A 71 -8.96 27.07 5.46
N ALA A 72 -9.97 26.41 6.03
CA ALA A 72 -10.37 25.06 5.65
C ALA A 72 -10.81 24.98 4.18
N LEU A 73 -11.64 25.94 3.73
CA LEU A 73 -12.08 25.99 2.33
C LEU A 73 -10.95 26.30 1.35
N ASN A 74 -9.99 27.15 1.72
CA ASN A 74 -8.83 27.39 0.88
C ASN A 74 -7.95 26.12 0.73
N GLN A 75 -7.82 25.33 1.78
CA GLN A 75 -7.09 24.07 1.72
C GLN A 75 -7.77 23.08 0.78
N THR A 76 -9.08 22.89 0.89
CA THR A 76 -9.84 22.04 -0.03
C THR A 76 -9.81 22.55 -1.47
N LEU A 77 -9.80 23.87 -1.69
CA LEU A 77 -9.65 24.48 -3.01
C LEU A 77 -8.28 24.20 -3.64
N VAL A 78 -7.20 24.23 -2.85
CA VAL A 78 -5.86 23.88 -3.32
C VAL A 78 -5.80 22.41 -3.74
N GLU A 79 -6.40 21.51 -2.97
CA GLU A 79 -6.48 20.09 -3.29
C GLU A 79 -7.28 19.84 -4.57
N ALA A 80 -8.47 20.44 -4.69
CA ALA A 80 -9.28 20.36 -5.90
C ALA A 80 -8.54 20.90 -7.14
N SER A 81 -7.82 22.02 -6.99
CA SER A 81 -7.04 22.62 -8.08
C SER A 81 -5.90 21.72 -8.54
N ARG A 82 -5.25 20.96 -7.63
CA ARG A 82 -4.23 19.98 -8.00
C ARG A 82 -4.80 18.88 -8.90
N VAL A 83 -5.97 18.35 -8.56
CA VAL A 83 -6.65 17.32 -9.38
C VAL A 83 -6.98 17.85 -10.76
N ILE A 84 -7.59 19.04 -10.83
CA ILE A 84 -8.02 19.65 -12.10
C ILE A 84 -6.81 19.96 -13.00
N ASN A 85 -5.74 20.55 -12.45
CA ASN A 85 -4.51 20.81 -13.20
C ASN A 85 -3.85 19.51 -13.72
N ALA A 86 -3.86 18.43 -12.92
CA ALA A 86 -3.35 17.13 -13.34
C ALA A 86 -4.19 16.56 -14.50
N PHE A 87 -5.52 16.67 -14.40
CA PHE A 87 -6.43 16.23 -15.45
C PHE A 87 -6.28 17.01 -16.75
N GLU A 88 -6.21 18.33 -16.70
CA GLU A 88 -6.01 19.19 -17.87
C GLU A 88 -4.70 18.87 -18.59
N LYS A 89 -3.60 18.72 -17.84
CA LYS A 89 -2.30 18.31 -18.39
C LYS A 89 -2.36 16.95 -19.08
N THR A 90 -3.09 16.01 -18.49
CA THR A 90 -3.25 14.68 -19.06
C THR A 90 -4.09 14.74 -20.35
N GLN A 91 -5.18 15.52 -20.36
CA GLN A 91 -5.98 15.72 -21.56
C GLN A 91 -5.22 16.38 -22.69
N LEU A 92 -4.39 17.39 -22.38
CA LEU A 92 -3.55 18.04 -23.36
C LEU A 92 -2.56 17.05 -24.00
N ALA A 93 -1.83 16.28 -23.18
CA ALA A 93 -0.90 15.27 -23.67
C ALA A 93 -1.56 14.18 -24.53
N LEU A 94 -2.82 13.79 -24.21
CA LEU A 94 -3.59 12.85 -25.02
C LEU A 94 -3.99 13.42 -26.39
N ARG A 95 -4.29 14.73 -26.47
CA ARG A 95 -4.56 15.40 -27.74
C ARG A 95 -3.29 15.48 -28.58
N GLU A 96 -2.16 15.86 -28.00
CA GLU A 96 -0.85 15.87 -28.66
C GLU A 96 -0.51 14.46 -29.23
N LEU A 97 -0.77 13.40 -28.44
CA LEU A 97 -0.54 12.02 -28.90
C LEU A 97 -1.43 11.65 -30.11
N ALA A 98 -2.72 12.03 -30.08
CA ALA A 98 -3.64 11.79 -31.17
C ALA A 98 -3.22 12.54 -32.45
N GLU A 99 -2.72 13.76 -32.33
CA GLU A 99 -2.18 14.53 -33.46
C GLU A 99 -0.96 13.84 -34.06
N ILE A 100 0.00 13.37 -33.26
CA ILE A 100 1.16 12.64 -33.76
C ILE A 100 0.74 11.32 -34.42
N GLN A 101 -0.26 10.59 -33.86
CA GLN A 101 -0.76 9.39 -34.49
C GLN A 101 -1.36 9.66 -35.88
N THR A 102 -2.09 10.76 -36.03
CA THR A 102 -2.63 11.17 -37.34
C THR A 102 -1.52 11.56 -38.33
N LEU A 103 -0.46 12.23 -37.86
CA LEU A 103 0.72 12.57 -38.66
C LEU A 103 1.46 11.32 -39.13
N ILE A 104 1.70 10.34 -38.22
CA ILE A 104 2.32 9.06 -38.59
C ILE A 104 1.52 8.31 -39.65
N HIS A 105 0.17 8.38 -39.58
CA HIS A 105 -0.69 7.71 -40.57
C HIS A 105 -0.69 8.39 -41.92
N ASN A 106 -0.50 9.72 -41.99
CA ASN A 106 -0.55 10.53 -43.17
C ASN A 106 0.83 10.68 -43.86
N THR A 107 1.94 10.39 -43.16
CA THR A 107 3.29 10.48 -43.72
C THR A 107 3.59 9.30 -44.63
N SER A 108 4.08 9.57 -45.85
CA SER A 108 4.40 8.56 -46.85
C SER A 108 5.59 7.70 -46.43
N ALA A 109 5.64 6.45 -46.88
CA ALA A 109 6.72 5.51 -46.54
C ALA A 109 8.10 5.93 -47.10
N GLU A 110 8.15 6.95 -47.96
CA GLU A 110 9.37 7.49 -48.56
C GLU A 110 10.11 8.43 -47.60
N GLU A 111 9.42 9.00 -46.58
CA GLU A 111 9.97 9.91 -45.57
C GLU A 111 10.40 9.16 -44.29
N GLN A 112 11.32 8.20 -44.44
CA GLN A 112 11.74 7.32 -43.35
C GLN A 112 12.29 8.08 -42.11
N GLN A 113 13.09 9.13 -42.33
CA GLN A 113 13.66 9.94 -41.23
C GLN A 113 12.58 10.67 -40.43
N MET A 114 11.56 11.22 -41.09
CA MET A 114 10.44 11.88 -40.44
C MET A 114 9.61 10.89 -39.63
N LEU A 115 9.37 9.69 -40.18
CA LEU A 115 8.64 8.62 -39.48
C LEU A 115 9.40 8.14 -38.23
N GLU A 116 10.72 8.10 -38.26
CA GLU A 116 11.53 7.68 -37.11
C GLU A 116 11.45 8.73 -35.99
N LEU A 117 11.58 10.00 -36.29
CA LEU A 117 11.39 11.10 -35.34
C LEU A 117 9.98 11.12 -34.71
N LEU A 118 8.93 10.98 -35.54
CA LEU A 118 7.55 10.92 -35.04
C LEU A 118 7.30 9.71 -34.15
N ARG A 119 7.97 8.58 -34.37
CA ARG A 119 7.88 7.40 -33.50
C ARG A 119 8.59 7.62 -32.17
N GLU A 120 9.77 8.26 -32.17
CA GLU A 120 10.48 8.63 -30.94
C GLU A 120 9.65 9.60 -30.09
N GLU A 121 9.04 10.60 -30.74
CA GLU A 121 8.17 11.56 -30.06
C GLU A 121 6.91 10.91 -29.51
N HIS A 122 6.29 9.99 -30.27
CA HIS A 122 5.16 9.17 -29.80
C HIS A 122 5.52 8.33 -28.57
N GLU A 123 6.70 7.71 -28.55
CA GLU A 123 7.16 6.95 -27.39
C GLU A 123 7.45 7.86 -26.16
N ALA A 124 8.03 9.03 -26.39
CA ALA A 124 8.29 10.00 -25.34
C ALA A 124 6.98 10.54 -24.72
N LEU A 125 6.00 10.89 -25.56
CA LEU A 125 4.67 11.30 -25.10
C LEU A 125 3.91 10.17 -24.39
N SER A 126 4.00 8.96 -24.87
CA SER A 126 3.39 7.79 -24.22
C SER A 126 3.94 7.58 -22.81
N ARG A 127 5.27 7.74 -22.64
CA ARG A 127 5.92 7.71 -21.31
C ARG A 127 5.44 8.87 -20.41
N ARG A 128 5.33 10.07 -20.96
CA ARG A 128 4.83 11.26 -20.24
C ARG A 128 3.38 11.10 -19.81
N ILE A 129 2.50 10.56 -20.68
CA ILE A 129 1.10 10.27 -20.34
C ILE A 129 1.00 9.25 -19.22
N LYS A 130 1.82 8.20 -19.22
CA LYS A 130 1.87 7.21 -18.13
C LYS A 130 2.21 7.88 -16.80
N GLN A 131 3.19 8.78 -16.77
CA GLN A 131 3.55 9.53 -15.57
C GLN A 131 2.44 10.50 -15.11
N LEU A 132 1.77 11.17 -16.05
CA LEU A 132 0.67 12.07 -15.74
C LEU A 132 -0.55 11.32 -15.20
N ASN A 133 -0.87 10.16 -15.76
CA ASN A 133 -1.93 9.29 -15.24
C ASN A 133 -1.66 8.83 -13.81
N THR A 134 -0.41 8.45 -13.50
CA THR A 134 -0.05 8.08 -12.12
C THR A 134 -0.25 9.26 -11.16
N LYS A 135 0.22 10.45 -11.54
CA LYS A 135 0.03 11.67 -10.73
C LYS A 135 -1.45 12.05 -10.57
N LEU A 136 -2.25 11.86 -11.61
CA LEU A 136 -3.69 12.10 -11.55
C LEU A 136 -4.38 11.11 -10.60
N MET A 137 -3.99 9.83 -10.63
CA MET A 137 -4.49 8.82 -9.70
C MET A 137 -4.15 9.17 -8.25
N GLU A 138 -2.90 9.54 -8.00
CA GLU A 138 -2.45 9.97 -6.67
C GLU A 138 -3.22 11.19 -6.15
N ALA A 139 -3.62 12.09 -7.04
CA ALA A 139 -4.42 13.25 -6.68
C ALA A 139 -5.90 12.95 -6.46
N LEU A 140 -6.47 11.95 -7.19
CA LEU A 140 -7.88 11.57 -7.09
C LEU A 140 -8.21 10.71 -5.86
N VAL A 141 -7.26 9.88 -5.43
CA VAL A 141 -7.41 8.99 -4.28
C VAL A 141 -6.86 9.69 -3.04
N PRO A 142 -7.66 9.91 -2.00
CA PRO A 142 -7.17 10.50 -0.77
C PRO A 142 -6.10 9.57 -0.15
N ALA A 143 -4.97 10.16 0.26
CA ALA A 143 -3.93 9.43 0.96
C ALA A 143 -4.49 8.84 2.27
N GLU A 144 -4.18 7.60 2.55
CA GLU A 144 -4.52 7.00 3.84
C GLU A 144 -3.49 7.43 4.90
N GLU A 145 -3.94 7.65 6.12
CA GLU A 145 -3.03 8.00 7.23
C GLU A 145 -1.94 6.96 7.49
N LEU A 146 -2.16 5.73 7.01
CA LEU A 146 -1.25 4.62 7.16
C LEU A 146 -0.19 4.55 6.07
N ASP A 147 -0.40 5.20 4.91
CA ASP A 147 0.44 5.04 3.72
C ASP A 147 1.91 5.41 3.95
N ASP A 148 2.18 6.45 4.76
CA ASP A 148 3.54 6.94 5.07
C ASP A 148 4.17 6.27 6.29
N ARG A 149 3.56 5.18 6.80
CA ARG A 149 4.11 4.49 7.97
C ARG A 149 5.21 3.52 7.58
N SER A 150 6.18 3.39 8.47
CA SER A 150 7.13 2.27 8.47
C SER A 150 6.37 0.95 8.64
N VAL A 151 6.96 -0.13 8.15
CA VAL A 151 6.35 -1.46 8.11
C VAL A 151 7.17 -2.45 8.92
N VAL A 152 6.49 -3.34 9.60
CA VAL A 152 7.06 -4.59 10.10
C VAL A 152 6.67 -5.69 9.13
N LEU A 153 7.66 -6.20 8.41
CA LEU A 153 7.54 -7.33 7.49
C LEU A 153 7.93 -8.61 8.23
N GLU A 154 7.06 -9.62 8.22
CA GLU A 154 7.37 -10.94 8.75
C GLU A 154 7.19 -11.98 7.66
N VAL A 155 8.12 -12.91 7.56
CA VAL A 155 8.07 -14.03 6.63
C VAL A 155 8.20 -15.32 7.41
N ALA A 156 7.27 -16.26 7.22
CA ALA A 156 7.24 -17.52 7.94
C ALA A 156 7.03 -18.69 6.97
N SER A 157 7.80 -19.76 7.16
CA SER A 157 7.67 -20.98 6.37
C SER A 157 6.34 -21.71 6.66
N GLY A 158 5.71 -22.22 5.61
CA GLY A 158 4.51 -23.06 5.75
C GLY A 158 4.85 -24.44 6.33
N ARG A 159 3.84 -25.07 6.92
CA ARG A 159 3.94 -26.42 7.51
C ARG A 159 3.51 -27.53 6.54
N THR A 160 3.72 -27.35 5.24
CA THR A 160 3.33 -28.35 4.24
C THR A 160 4.39 -29.44 4.08
N THR A 161 3.97 -30.61 3.54
CA THR A 161 4.85 -31.71 3.13
C THR A 161 5.88 -31.19 2.13
N GLY A 162 7.15 -31.18 2.49
CA GLY A 162 8.24 -30.57 1.70
C GLY A 162 8.91 -29.41 2.45
N GLY A 163 9.10 -29.55 3.77
CA GLY A 163 9.64 -28.53 4.67
C GLY A 163 10.87 -27.80 4.14
N ASP A 164 11.82 -28.54 3.54
CA ASP A 164 13.04 -27.98 2.98
C ASP A 164 12.76 -26.94 1.88
N VAL A 165 11.78 -27.23 1.00
CA VAL A 165 11.37 -26.30 -0.08
C VAL A 165 10.75 -25.03 0.48
N CYS A 166 9.91 -25.17 1.52
CA CYS A 166 9.29 -24.01 2.18
C CYS A 166 10.35 -23.13 2.83
N GLN A 167 11.31 -23.73 3.54
CA GLN A 167 12.36 -23.03 4.27
C GLN A 167 13.32 -22.29 3.33
N GLN A 168 13.76 -22.94 2.24
CA GLN A 168 14.61 -22.31 1.23
C GLN A 168 13.88 -21.15 0.56
N PHE A 169 12.63 -21.35 0.17
CA PHE A 169 11.84 -20.32 -0.46
C PHE A 169 11.50 -19.15 0.50
N THR A 170 11.36 -19.41 1.80
CA THR A 170 11.19 -18.37 2.82
C THR A 170 12.39 -17.44 2.84
N ARG A 171 13.61 -17.98 2.73
CA ARG A 171 14.82 -17.17 2.61
C ARG A 171 14.84 -16.35 1.33
N GLU A 172 14.53 -16.96 0.19
CA GLU A 172 14.50 -16.26 -1.11
C GLU A 172 13.48 -15.11 -1.12
N ILE A 173 12.30 -15.30 -0.54
CA ILE A 173 11.28 -14.24 -0.39
C ILE A 173 11.77 -13.13 0.55
N PHE A 174 12.45 -13.48 1.65
CA PHE A 174 13.00 -12.49 2.56
C PHE A 174 14.10 -11.66 1.88
N ASP A 175 15.01 -12.32 1.17
CA ASP A 175 16.08 -11.69 0.40
C ASP A 175 15.51 -10.81 -0.73
N MET A 176 14.39 -11.21 -1.37
CA MET A 176 13.67 -10.42 -2.36
C MET A 176 13.18 -9.08 -1.78
N TYR A 177 12.58 -9.10 -0.59
CA TYR A 177 12.11 -7.85 0.03
C TYR A 177 13.27 -6.98 0.52
N GLN A 178 14.37 -7.58 0.95
CA GLN A 178 15.59 -6.85 1.26
C GLN A 178 16.15 -6.18 -0.01
N GLY A 179 16.20 -6.89 -1.12
CA GLY A 179 16.59 -6.35 -2.43
C GLY A 179 15.68 -5.19 -2.86
N PHE A 180 14.36 -5.34 -2.67
CA PHE A 180 13.41 -4.30 -2.98
C PHE A 180 13.57 -3.04 -2.12
N ALA A 181 13.84 -3.21 -0.83
CA ALA A 181 14.14 -2.10 0.07
C ALA A 181 15.41 -1.35 -0.38
N CYS A 182 16.48 -2.07 -0.75
CA CYS A 182 17.69 -1.47 -1.32
C CYS A 182 17.40 -0.74 -2.65
N TYR A 183 16.59 -1.32 -3.52
CA TYR A 183 16.20 -0.73 -4.80
C TYR A 183 15.42 0.60 -4.62
N LYS A 184 14.58 0.68 -3.58
CA LYS A 184 13.80 1.87 -3.21
C LYS A 184 14.54 2.84 -2.30
N HIS A 185 15.79 2.54 -1.90
CA HIS A 185 16.57 3.32 -0.94
C HIS A 185 15.89 3.45 0.44
N TRP A 186 15.20 2.38 0.88
CA TRP A 186 14.60 2.30 2.20
C TRP A 186 15.58 1.69 3.20
N ASP A 187 15.46 2.10 4.46
CA ASP A 187 16.18 1.47 5.56
C ASP A 187 15.58 0.11 5.89
N PHE A 188 16.42 -0.90 5.97
CA PHE A 188 16.03 -2.27 6.29
C PHE A 188 16.74 -2.73 7.54
N GLU A 189 16.01 -2.86 8.65
CA GLU A 189 16.51 -3.27 9.96
C GLU A 189 16.00 -4.67 10.29
N LEU A 190 16.93 -5.59 10.52
CA LEU A 190 16.60 -6.96 10.90
C LEU A 190 16.19 -7.03 12.36
N CYS A 191 14.93 -7.45 12.64
CA CYS A 191 14.41 -7.59 14.00
C CYS A 191 14.56 -9.01 14.55
N ASN A 192 14.29 -10.02 13.73
CA ASN A 192 14.38 -11.43 14.12
C ASN A 192 14.79 -12.27 12.90
N TYR A 193 15.59 -13.30 13.15
CA TYR A 193 16.04 -14.23 12.11
C TYR A 193 16.25 -15.62 12.70
N THR A 194 15.42 -16.58 12.31
CA THR A 194 15.48 -17.96 12.78
C THR A 194 15.87 -18.86 11.61
N PRO A 195 17.17 -19.20 11.49
CA PRO A 195 17.65 -20.05 10.41
C PRO A 195 17.06 -21.46 10.52
N ALA A 196 16.97 -22.12 9.39
CA ALA A 196 16.58 -23.52 9.28
C ALA A 196 17.75 -24.33 8.71
N ASP A 197 17.61 -25.65 8.71
CA ASP A 197 18.58 -26.56 8.14
C ASP A 197 18.81 -26.30 6.64
N TYR A 198 19.93 -26.76 6.12
CA TYR A 198 20.29 -26.64 4.69
C TYR A 198 20.25 -25.19 4.14
N GLY A 199 20.55 -24.22 4.98
CA GLY A 199 20.56 -22.80 4.57
C GLY A 199 19.20 -22.17 4.36
N GLY A 200 18.13 -22.83 4.82
CA GLY A 200 16.77 -22.31 4.79
C GLY A 200 16.47 -21.32 5.92
N LEU A 201 15.21 -20.87 5.98
CA LEU A 201 14.70 -19.93 6.97
C LEU A 201 13.35 -20.39 7.49
N HIS A 202 13.21 -20.48 8.82
CA HIS A 202 11.92 -20.77 9.45
C HIS A 202 11.06 -19.52 9.58
N HIS A 203 11.65 -18.44 10.07
CA HIS A 203 11.00 -17.20 10.33
C HIS A 203 12.00 -16.05 10.30
N ALA A 204 11.60 -14.93 9.69
CA ALA A 204 12.32 -13.68 9.81
C ALA A 204 11.34 -12.53 9.96
N ALA A 205 11.78 -11.50 10.65
CA ALA A 205 11.08 -10.23 10.78
C ALA A 205 12.04 -9.07 10.56
N ALA A 206 11.63 -8.10 9.78
CA ALA A 206 12.39 -6.89 9.52
C ALA A 206 11.50 -5.67 9.64
N ARG A 207 12.08 -4.57 10.10
CA ARG A 207 11.49 -3.24 10.04
C ARG A 207 11.99 -2.55 8.78
N ILE A 208 11.06 -2.00 8.00
CA ILE A 208 11.35 -1.26 6.79
C ILE A 208 10.84 0.16 6.96
N SER A 209 11.72 1.16 6.83
CA SER A 209 11.39 2.57 6.98
C SER A 209 11.86 3.38 5.77
N GLY A 210 11.05 4.35 5.38
CA GLY A 210 11.26 5.19 4.20
C GLY A 210 9.96 5.80 3.72
N ASP A 211 9.99 6.40 2.55
CA ASP A 211 8.83 7.09 1.97
C ASP A 211 7.77 6.10 1.49
N SER A 212 6.54 6.27 1.99
CA SER A 212 5.34 5.53 1.56
C SER A 212 5.49 3.99 1.56
N VAL A 213 6.28 3.45 2.51
CA VAL A 213 6.63 2.02 2.56
C VAL A 213 5.38 1.15 2.69
N PHE A 214 4.42 1.53 3.55
CA PHE A 214 3.20 0.76 3.74
C PHE A 214 2.33 0.77 2.47
N ARG A 215 2.24 1.88 1.78
CA ARG A 215 1.51 1.99 0.50
C ARG A 215 2.01 0.97 -0.52
N TRP A 216 3.33 0.76 -0.59
CA TRP A 216 3.95 -0.21 -1.51
C TRP A 216 3.77 -1.65 -1.06
N LEU A 217 4.00 -1.95 0.20
CA LEU A 217 4.08 -3.33 0.68
C LEU A 217 2.74 -3.92 1.16
N ARG A 218 1.70 -3.12 1.42
CA ARG A 218 0.42 -3.60 1.97
C ARG A 218 -0.23 -4.73 1.17
N PHE A 219 0.05 -4.82 -0.13
CA PHE A 219 -0.49 -5.87 -1.00
C PHE A 219 0.33 -7.16 -0.98
N GLU A 220 1.48 -7.16 -0.35
CA GLU A 220 2.36 -8.34 -0.27
C GLU A 220 1.99 -9.30 0.86
N GLY A 221 1.12 -8.87 1.78
CA GLY A 221 0.62 -9.71 2.87
C GLY A 221 -0.29 -10.83 2.36
N GLY A 222 0.06 -12.08 2.71
CA GLY A 222 -0.71 -13.27 2.35
C GLY A 222 0.14 -14.51 2.15
N THR A 223 -0.47 -15.55 1.57
CA THR A 223 0.20 -16.84 1.31
C THR A 223 0.79 -16.87 -0.10
N HIS A 224 2.09 -17.08 -0.19
CA HIS A 224 2.84 -17.30 -1.42
C HIS A 224 3.09 -18.78 -1.63
N ARG A 225 2.86 -19.30 -2.82
CA ARG A 225 3.07 -20.70 -3.18
C ARG A 225 4.26 -20.86 -4.11
N VAL A 226 5.13 -21.80 -3.79
CA VAL A 226 6.25 -22.20 -4.65
C VAL A 226 6.04 -23.60 -5.22
N GLN A 227 6.44 -23.79 -6.46
CA GLN A 227 6.48 -25.08 -7.15
C GLN A 227 7.84 -25.22 -7.80
N ARG A 228 8.70 -26.09 -7.21
CA ARG A 228 10.03 -26.36 -7.75
C ARG A 228 10.50 -27.77 -7.37
N ILE A 229 11.50 -28.25 -8.08
CA ILE A 229 12.31 -29.42 -7.68
C ILE A 229 13.32 -28.90 -6.67
N PRO A 230 13.40 -29.47 -5.45
CA PRO A 230 14.37 -29.04 -4.43
C PRO A 230 15.81 -29.25 -4.93
N GLU A 231 16.65 -28.26 -4.74
CA GLU A 231 18.07 -28.34 -5.08
C GLU A 231 18.89 -28.99 -3.96
N VAL A 232 18.50 -28.75 -2.71
CA VAL A 232 19.22 -29.17 -1.50
C VAL A 232 18.21 -29.77 -0.50
N GLY A 233 18.68 -30.66 0.38
CA GLY A 233 17.88 -31.24 1.45
C GLY A 233 17.43 -32.67 1.15
N LEU A 234 16.66 -33.26 2.07
CA LEU A 234 16.17 -34.65 1.95
C LEU A 234 15.22 -34.84 0.76
N SER A 235 14.45 -33.81 0.44
CA SER A 235 13.49 -33.81 -0.66
C SER A 235 14.13 -33.77 -2.05
N SER A 236 15.41 -33.35 -2.16
CA SER A 236 16.15 -33.28 -3.43
C SER A 236 16.39 -34.65 -4.08
N ARG A 237 16.48 -35.70 -3.27
CA ARG A 237 16.68 -37.06 -3.75
C ARG A 237 15.56 -37.60 -4.63
N MET A 238 14.33 -37.07 -4.47
CA MET A 238 13.17 -37.56 -5.20
C MET A 238 13.00 -36.97 -6.59
N GLN A 239 13.70 -35.89 -6.95
CA GLN A 239 13.62 -35.16 -8.24
C GLN A 239 12.18 -34.91 -8.73
N ARG A 240 11.26 -34.68 -7.82
CA ARG A 240 9.85 -34.39 -8.11
C ARG A 240 9.57 -32.91 -7.82
N ILE A 241 8.56 -32.37 -8.48
CA ILE A 241 8.07 -31.03 -8.17
C ILE A 241 7.38 -31.08 -6.82
N HIS A 242 7.94 -30.33 -5.87
CA HIS A 242 7.32 -30.12 -4.56
C HIS A 242 6.62 -28.76 -4.54
N THR A 243 5.50 -28.74 -3.83
CA THR A 243 4.74 -27.50 -3.59
C THR A 243 4.94 -27.07 -2.14
N GLY A 244 5.47 -25.89 -1.96
CA GLY A 244 5.61 -25.25 -0.67
C GLY A 244 4.78 -23.99 -0.54
N THR A 245 4.58 -23.53 0.71
CA THR A 245 3.93 -22.26 1.01
C THR A 245 4.77 -21.44 1.96
N VAL A 246 4.72 -20.12 1.80
CA VAL A 246 5.33 -19.14 2.68
C VAL A 246 4.25 -18.10 3.00
N THR A 247 4.17 -17.70 4.25
CA THR A 247 3.26 -16.64 4.68
C THR A 247 4.05 -15.36 4.89
N VAL A 248 3.63 -14.31 4.21
CA VAL A 248 4.14 -12.95 4.36
C VAL A 248 3.11 -12.13 5.13
N ILE A 249 3.56 -11.39 6.13
CA ILE A 249 2.72 -10.51 6.94
C ILE A 249 3.31 -9.12 6.88
N VAL A 250 2.49 -8.14 6.56
CA VAL A 250 2.87 -6.73 6.43
C VAL A 250 2.00 -5.92 7.38
N LEU A 251 2.61 -5.36 8.41
CA LEU A 251 1.90 -4.58 9.42
C LEU A 251 2.47 -3.16 9.48
N PRO A 252 1.61 -2.12 9.48
CA PRO A 252 2.08 -0.77 9.68
C PRO A 252 2.59 -0.62 11.12
N GLN A 253 3.73 0.04 11.29
CA GLN A 253 4.26 0.34 12.60
C GLN A 253 3.34 1.34 13.32
N PRO A 254 2.86 1.05 14.54
CA PRO A 254 2.08 2.01 15.30
C PRO A 254 2.93 3.25 15.63
N ARG A 255 2.31 4.44 15.61
CA ARG A 255 2.95 5.65 16.13
C ARG A 255 3.06 5.55 17.66
N GLU A 256 4.02 6.24 18.21
CA GLU A 256 4.07 6.45 19.66
C GLU A 256 2.76 7.08 20.11
N VAL A 257 2.15 6.47 21.13
CA VAL A 257 0.87 6.94 21.65
C VAL A 257 1.15 7.96 22.73
N ASP A 258 0.98 9.22 22.41
CA ASP A 258 0.96 10.28 23.43
C ASP A 258 -0.48 10.50 23.91
N VAL A 259 -0.71 10.26 25.21
CA VAL A 259 -2.03 10.43 25.81
C VAL A 259 -2.20 11.89 26.22
N HIS A 260 -2.78 12.66 25.31
CA HIS A 260 -3.15 14.04 25.61
C HIS A 260 -4.53 14.10 26.26
N ILE A 261 -4.60 14.58 27.53
CA ILE A 261 -5.85 14.71 28.28
C ILE A 261 -6.20 16.19 28.34
N ALA A 262 -7.26 16.60 27.67
CA ALA A 262 -7.75 17.97 27.75
C ALA A 262 -8.52 18.19 29.08
N ALA A 263 -8.32 19.32 29.70
CA ALA A 263 -8.98 19.64 31.00
C ALA A 263 -10.53 19.63 30.91
N LYS A 264 -11.08 19.97 29.74
CA LYS A 264 -12.54 19.97 29.47
C LYS A 264 -13.14 18.55 29.46
N ASP A 265 -12.34 17.53 29.23
CA ASP A 265 -12.77 16.13 29.15
C ASP A 265 -12.67 15.41 30.49
N LEU A 266 -12.30 16.15 31.55
CA LEU A 266 -12.17 15.64 32.90
C LEU A 266 -13.28 16.16 33.80
N ARG A 267 -13.89 15.23 34.53
CA ARG A 267 -14.72 15.53 35.67
C ARG A 267 -13.96 15.12 36.95
N ILE A 268 -13.78 16.06 37.88
CA ILE A 268 -13.06 15.85 39.13
C ILE A 268 -14.05 16.02 40.27
N ASP A 269 -14.28 14.94 41.01
CA ASP A 269 -15.15 14.92 42.18
C ASP A 269 -14.27 14.69 43.44
N THR A 270 -14.54 15.43 44.51
CA THR A 270 -13.88 15.25 45.80
C THR A 270 -14.83 14.61 46.79
N PHE A 271 -14.32 13.73 47.63
CA PHE A 271 -15.12 13.02 48.63
C PHE A 271 -14.29 12.71 49.87
N ARG A 272 -14.96 12.30 50.95
CA ARG A 272 -14.31 11.92 52.20
C ARG A 272 -13.61 10.57 52.05
N SER A 273 -12.36 10.49 52.50
CA SER A 273 -11.60 9.24 52.47
C SER A 273 -12.25 8.18 53.35
N ARG A 274 -12.25 6.93 52.91
CA ARG A 274 -12.73 5.80 53.70
C ARG A 274 -11.54 5.10 54.36
N GLY A 275 -11.62 4.87 55.66
CA GLY A 275 -10.57 4.14 56.40
C GLY A 275 -10.70 4.32 57.92
N ALA A 276 -9.97 3.52 58.70
CA ALA A 276 -9.84 3.67 60.12
C ALA A 276 -9.02 4.91 60.42
N GLY A 277 -9.65 6.01 60.77
CA GLY A 277 -8.97 7.29 61.00
C GLY A 277 -9.72 8.21 61.93
N GLY A 278 -9.00 9.13 62.55
CA GLY A 278 -9.47 10.14 63.51
C GLY A 278 -10.24 11.30 62.85
N GLN A 279 -10.46 12.37 63.61
CA GLN A 279 -11.28 13.53 63.24
C GLN A 279 -11.05 14.12 61.84
N SER A 280 -9.79 14.13 61.33
CA SER A 280 -9.42 14.67 60.02
C SER A 280 -9.98 13.88 58.83
N VAL A 281 -10.17 12.54 58.94
CA VAL A 281 -10.69 11.68 57.89
C VAL A 281 -12.20 11.89 57.69
N ASN A 282 -12.90 12.22 58.79
CA ASN A 282 -14.33 12.39 58.80
C ASN A 282 -14.82 13.80 58.43
N THR A 283 -13.92 14.79 58.48
CA THR A 283 -14.27 16.21 58.29
C THR A 283 -13.76 16.81 57.00
N THR A 284 -12.75 16.23 56.33
CA THR A 284 -12.11 16.82 55.17
C THR A 284 -12.29 15.96 53.92
N ASP A 285 -12.76 16.55 52.81
CA ASP A 285 -12.87 15.89 51.52
C ASP A 285 -11.50 15.79 50.82
N SER A 286 -10.63 14.92 51.32
CA SER A 286 -9.27 14.73 50.83
C SER A 286 -9.14 13.75 49.68
N ALA A 287 -10.09 12.83 49.53
CA ALA A 287 -10.10 11.87 48.42
C ALA A 287 -10.58 12.49 47.12
N VAL A 288 -9.98 12.09 46.02
CA VAL A 288 -10.26 12.61 44.67
C VAL A 288 -10.59 11.49 43.73
N ARG A 289 -11.68 11.66 42.97
CA ARG A 289 -12.09 10.84 41.88
C ARG A 289 -12.04 11.66 40.58
N VAL A 290 -11.33 11.14 39.58
CA VAL A 290 -11.22 11.75 38.27
C VAL A 290 -11.86 10.82 37.25
N VAL A 291 -12.79 11.36 36.46
CA VAL A 291 -13.49 10.63 35.38
C VAL A 291 -13.13 11.27 34.08
N HIS A 292 -12.67 10.47 33.12
CA HIS A 292 -12.48 10.90 31.74
C HIS A 292 -13.79 10.72 30.99
N LEU A 293 -14.46 11.80 30.64
CA LEU A 293 -15.82 11.79 30.09
C LEU A 293 -15.96 11.01 28.77
N PRO A 294 -15.03 11.13 27.78
CA PRO A 294 -15.17 10.43 26.49
C PRO A 294 -15.07 8.91 26.60
N THR A 295 -14.23 8.39 27.51
CA THR A 295 -13.99 6.93 27.65
C THR A 295 -14.68 6.32 28.86
N GLY A 296 -15.23 7.13 29.75
CA GLY A 296 -15.80 6.68 31.02
C GLY A 296 -14.78 6.10 32.01
N THR A 297 -13.48 6.23 31.74
CA THR A 297 -12.42 5.70 32.59
C THR A 297 -12.35 6.49 33.89
N VAL A 298 -12.32 5.80 35.02
CA VAL A 298 -12.32 6.39 36.36
C VAL A 298 -11.03 6.07 37.09
N ALA A 299 -10.47 7.05 37.76
CA ALA A 299 -9.33 6.89 38.67
C ALA A 299 -9.64 7.56 40.01
N GLU A 300 -9.40 6.87 41.12
CA GLU A 300 -9.62 7.35 42.47
C GLU A 300 -8.31 7.29 43.26
N CYS A 301 -8.06 8.30 44.07
CA CYS A 301 -6.92 8.33 45.00
C CYS A 301 -7.31 8.91 46.36
N GLN A 302 -6.97 8.19 47.42
CA GLN A 302 -7.20 8.60 48.82
C GLN A 302 -5.99 8.32 49.73
N GLN A 303 -4.77 8.21 49.14
CA GLN A 303 -3.57 7.78 49.84
C GLN A 303 -2.95 8.86 50.73
N PHE A 304 -3.12 10.13 50.37
CA PHE A 304 -2.49 11.23 51.02
C PHE A 304 -3.52 12.10 51.77
N ARG A 305 -3.06 12.80 52.82
CA ARG A 305 -3.88 13.79 53.52
C ARG A 305 -4.14 15.04 52.68
N SER A 306 -3.26 15.33 51.72
CA SER A 306 -3.36 16.49 50.85
C SER A 306 -4.21 16.14 49.60
N GLN A 307 -5.32 16.87 49.40
CA GLN A 307 -6.19 16.76 48.26
C GLN A 307 -5.43 17.00 46.93
N LEU A 308 -4.49 17.97 46.89
CA LEU A 308 -3.68 18.27 45.72
C LEU A 308 -2.81 17.06 45.32
N LYS A 309 -2.16 16.40 46.28
CA LYS A 309 -1.37 15.19 46.00
C LYS A 309 -2.24 14.04 45.53
N ASN A 310 -3.45 13.85 46.07
CA ASN A 310 -4.39 12.85 45.62
C ASN A 310 -4.87 13.14 44.19
N ARG A 311 -5.12 14.42 43.87
CA ARG A 311 -5.48 14.86 42.52
C ARG A 311 -4.38 14.53 41.50
N ASP A 312 -3.14 14.89 41.77
CA ASP A 312 -2.01 14.61 40.87
C ASP A 312 -1.78 13.12 40.69
N THR A 313 -1.93 12.34 41.77
CA THR A 313 -1.79 10.89 41.71
C THR A 313 -2.95 10.26 40.93
N ALA A 314 -4.19 10.70 41.15
CA ALA A 314 -5.34 10.23 40.37
C ALA A 314 -5.20 10.53 38.87
N LEU A 315 -4.68 11.70 38.50
CA LEU A 315 -4.39 12.04 37.10
C LEU A 315 -3.29 11.14 36.48
N ARG A 316 -2.24 10.81 37.25
CA ARG A 316 -1.19 9.87 36.78
C ARG A 316 -1.78 8.48 36.55
N VAL A 317 -2.60 8.00 37.49
CA VAL A 317 -3.28 6.68 37.37
C VAL A 317 -4.23 6.70 36.19
N LEU A 318 -4.98 7.78 35.98
CA LEU A 318 -5.87 7.93 34.83
C LEU A 318 -5.09 7.86 33.51
N ARG A 319 -3.96 8.60 33.39
CA ARG A 319 -3.10 8.53 32.20
C ARG A 319 -2.61 7.11 31.92
N ALA A 320 -2.16 6.41 32.95
CA ALA A 320 -1.70 5.02 32.82
C ALA A 320 -2.82 4.08 32.35
N ARG A 321 -4.04 4.23 32.88
CA ARG A 321 -5.21 3.44 32.46
C ARG A 321 -5.62 3.74 31.03
N LEU A 322 -5.67 4.99 30.62
CA LEU A 322 -5.95 5.39 29.25
C LEU A 322 -4.90 4.86 28.28
N PHE A 323 -3.61 4.97 28.63
CA PHE A 323 -2.53 4.40 27.85
C PHE A 323 -2.68 2.88 27.68
N GLN A 324 -2.99 2.14 28.74
CA GLN A 324 -3.23 0.70 28.67
C GLN A 324 -4.43 0.35 27.78
N CYS A 325 -5.51 1.13 27.85
CA CYS A 325 -6.69 0.94 27.02
C CYS A 325 -6.36 1.12 25.53
N ILE A 326 -5.67 2.19 25.16
CA ILE A 326 -5.28 2.50 23.80
C ILE A 326 -4.31 1.42 23.26
N MET A 327 -3.32 1.05 24.07
CA MET A 327 -2.37 -0.02 23.71
C MET A 327 -3.08 -1.39 23.54
N GLY A 328 -4.10 -1.66 24.35
CA GLY A 328 -4.94 -2.84 24.20
C GLY A 328 -5.67 -2.86 22.86
N GLN A 329 -6.32 -1.77 22.49
CA GLN A 329 -7.02 -1.63 21.23
C GLN A 329 -6.08 -1.75 20.02
N GLN A 330 -4.90 -1.13 20.07
CA GLN A 330 -3.90 -1.25 19.00
C GLN A 330 -3.40 -2.70 18.85
N ARG A 331 -3.17 -3.40 19.96
CA ARG A 331 -2.78 -4.83 19.94
C ARG A 331 -3.87 -5.69 19.31
N GLU A 332 -5.15 -5.46 19.63
CA GLU A 332 -6.26 -6.19 19.02
C GLU A 332 -6.38 -5.91 17.52
N GLN A 333 -6.26 -4.66 17.10
CA GLN A 333 -6.26 -4.29 15.68
C GLN A 333 -5.10 -4.96 14.92
N THR A 334 -3.90 -4.91 15.46
CA THR A 334 -2.72 -5.57 14.90
C THR A 334 -2.91 -7.09 14.82
N HIS A 335 -3.50 -7.69 15.86
CA HIS A 335 -3.77 -9.13 15.91
C HIS A 335 -4.84 -9.55 14.90
N SER A 336 -5.86 -8.72 14.73
CA SER A 336 -6.92 -8.93 13.73
C SER A 336 -6.37 -8.83 12.31
N ALA A 337 -5.60 -7.77 12.00
CA ALA A 337 -4.94 -7.59 10.71
C ALA A 337 -3.99 -8.76 10.38
N ARG A 338 -3.21 -9.21 11.38
CA ARG A 338 -2.34 -10.39 11.24
C ARG A 338 -3.14 -11.66 10.93
N ARG A 339 -4.26 -11.90 11.62
CA ARG A 339 -5.12 -13.06 11.37
C ARG A 339 -5.71 -13.05 9.96
N GLN A 340 -6.13 -11.90 9.47
CA GLN A 340 -6.67 -11.75 8.11
C GLN A 340 -5.61 -12.09 7.05
N GLN A 341 -4.37 -11.60 7.19
CA GLN A 341 -3.29 -11.86 6.23
C GLN A 341 -2.80 -13.32 6.28
N VAL A 342 -2.77 -13.93 7.46
CA VAL A 342 -2.40 -15.34 7.63
C VAL A 342 -3.45 -16.26 7.01
N GLY A 343 -4.72 -15.86 6.98
CA GLY A 343 -5.83 -16.65 6.45
C GLY A 343 -5.87 -18.06 7.00
N SER A 344 -6.32 -19.00 6.19
CA SER A 344 -6.35 -20.44 6.54
C SER A 344 -4.97 -21.13 6.43
N ARG A 345 -3.94 -20.45 5.92
CA ARG A 345 -2.64 -21.01 5.51
C ARG A 345 -2.74 -22.14 4.48
N CYS A 346 -3.92 -22.32 3.89
CA CYS A 346 -4.14 -23.34 2.89
C CYS A 346 -3.56 -22.89 1.52
N GLN A 347 -3.18 -23.88 0.71
CA GLN A 347 -2.70 -23.60 -0.65
C GLN A 347 -3.77 -22.95 -1.54
N SER A 348 -5.05 -23.05 -1.18
CA SER A 348 -6.18 -22.42 -1.86
C SER A 348 -6.16 -20.89 -1.74
N ASP A 349 -5.75 -20.35 -0.60
CA ASP A 349 -5.82 -18.90 -0.28
C ASP A 349 -4.58 -18.14 -0.74
N ARG A 350 -3.83 -18.72 -1.68
CA ARG A 350 -2.61 -18.12 -2.20
C ARG A 350 -2.88 -16.83 -2.98
N ILE A 351 -2.09 -15.82 -2.70
CA ILE A 351 -2.09 -14.57 -3.48
C ILE A 351 -1.23 -14.69 -4.74
N ARG A 352 -0.08 -15.41 -4.65
CA ARG A 352 0.89 -15.52 -5.74
C ARG A 352 1.48 -16.92 -5.84
N THR A 353 1.78 -17.37 -7.06
CA THR A 353 2.44 -18.66 -7.32
C THR A 353 3.72 -18.44 -8.11
N TYR A 354 4.80 -19.02 -7.62
CA TYR A 354 6.12 -19.07 -8.24
C TYR A 354 6.36 -20.48 -8.79
N ASN A 355 6.32 -20.62 -10.10
CA ASN A 355 6.50 -21.91 -10.78
C ASN A 355 7.83 -21.95 -11.48
N PHE A 356 8.85 -22.54 -10.83
CA PHE A 356 10.21 -22.63 -11.34
C PHE A 356 10.33 -23.52 -12.59
N SER A 357 9.49 -24.57 -12.73
CA SER A 357 9.53 -25.42 -13.89
C SER A 357 9.04 -24.76 -15.18
N GLN A 358 8.20 -23.73 -15.06
CA GLN A 358 7.65 -22.95 -16.16
C GLN A 358 8.23 -21.53 -16.23
N ASP A 359 9.18 -21.22 -15.38
CA ASP A 359 9.81 -19.90 -15.23
C ASP A 359 8.78 -18.75 -15.26
N ARG A 360 7.79 -18.84 -14.37
CA ARG A 360 6.74 -17.82 -14.27
C ARG A 360 6.29 -17.55 -12.85
N VAL A 361 6.02 -16.28 -12.57
CA VAL A 361 5.32 -15.78 -11.38
C VAL A 361 3.91 -15.38 -11.79
N THR A 362 2.90 -15.88 -11.09
CA THR A 362 1.49 -15.56 -11.36
C THR A 362 0.87 -14.95 -10.12
N ASP A 363 0.38 -13.72 -10.20
CA ASP A 363 -0.45 -13.10 -9.17
C ASP A 363 -1.93 -13.40 -9.47
N HIS A 364 -2.59 -14.11 -8.55
CA HIS A 364 -3.96 -14.60 -8.76
C HIS A 364 -5.01 -13.52 -8.59
N ARG A 365 -4.69 -12.41 -7.92
CA ARG A 365 -5.63 -11.30 -7.67
C ARG A 365 -5.92 -10.50 -8.93
N ILE A 366 -4.94 -10.42 -9.82
CA ILE A 366 -5.02 -9.64 -11.06
C ILE A 366 -4.83 -10.49 -12.32
N GLY A 367 -4.50 -11.79 -12.18
CA GLY A 367 -4.20 -12.68 -13.29
C GLY A 367 -2.92 -12.30 -14.05
N HIS A 368 -2.04 -11.49 -13.44
CA HIS A 368 -0.79 -11.05 -14.06
C HIS A 368 0.25 -12.16 -14.03
N VAL A 369 1.00 -12.29 -15.11
CA VAL A 369 2.06 -13.30 -15.26
C VAL A 369 3.35 -12.60 -15.67
N THR A 370 4.38 -12.72 -14.81
CA THR A 370 5.75 -12.27 -15.07
C THR A 370 6.61 -13.49 -15.37
N ARG A 371 7.53 -13.39 -16.31
CA ARG A 371 8.55 -14.39 -16.62
C ARG A 371 9.86 -13.98 -15.99
N ASP A 372 10.84 -14.91 -15.94
CA ASP A 372 12.13 -14.74 -15.25
C ASP A 372 11.98 -14.58 -13.73
N ILE A 373 11.71 -15.72 -13.07
CA ILE A 373 11.61 -15.79 -11.61
C ILE A 373 12.86 -15.27 -10.91
N LYS A 374 14.05 -15.51 -11.50
CA LYS A 374 15.32 -15.10 -10.88
C LYS A 374 15.45 -13.56 -10.86
N ALA A 375 15.06 -12.88 -11.94
CA ALA A 375 15.01 -11.43 -11.98
C ALA A 375 13.99 -10.89 -10.98
N PHE A 376 12.79 -11.49 -10.94
CA PHE A 376 11.73 -11.11 -10.00
C PHE A 376 12.19 -11.25 -8.52
N LEU A 377 12.86 -12.35 -8.16
CA LEU A 377 13.33 -12.59 -6.79
C LEU A 377 14.52 -11.69 -6.37
N ARG A 378 15.12 -10.95 -7.28
CA ARG A 378 16.09 -9.89 -6.92
C ARG A 378 15.43 -8.67 -6.28
N GLY A 379 14.09 -8.53 -6.38
CA GLY A 379 13.36 -7.41 -5.78
C GLY A 379 13.61 -6.09 -6.50
N GLY A 380 13.67 -6.10 -7.84
CA GLY A 380 13.87 -4.91 -8.67
C GLY A 380 12.60 -4.42 -9.36
N GLU A 381 12.78 -3.94 -10.61
CA GLU A 381 11.74 -3.32 -11.44
C GLU A 381 10.53 -4.24 -11.68
N ASP A 382 10.72 -5.55 -11.87
CA ASP A 382 9.63 -6.51 -12.10
C ASP A 382 8.65 -6.59 -10.92
N LEU A 383 9.17 -6.54 -9.67
CA LEU A 383 8.36 -6.51 -8.46
C LEU A 383 7.66 -5.15 -8.32
N GLU A 384 8.34 -4.06 -8.62
CA GLU A 384 7.76 -2.72 -8.63
C GLU A 384 6.58 -2.63 -9.60
N ASP A 385 6.74 -3.11 -10.84
CA ASP A 385 5.69 -3.10 -11.85
C ASP A 385 4.45 -3.89 -11.40
N LEU A 386 4.65 -5.06 -10.79
CA LEU A 386 3.55 -5.85 -10.26
C LEU A 386 2.81 -5.13 -9.15
N ILE A 387 3.54 -4.55 -8.19
CA ILE A 387 2.94 -3.79 -7.07
C ILE A 387 2.17 -2.59 -7.59
N ARG A 388 2.72 -1.86 -8.59
CA ARG A 388 2.05 -0.73 -9.21
C ARG A 388 0.72 -1.12 -9.86
N ILE A 389 0.65 -2.25 -10.58
CA ILE A 389 -0.60 -2.75 -11.16
C ILE A 389 -1.63 -3.09 -10.07
N LEU A 390 -1.18 -3.62 -8.93
CA LEU A 390 -2.05 -3.91 -7.79
C LEU A 390 -2.58 -2.62 -7.14
N GLN A 391 -1.75 -1.60 -7.01
CA GLN A 391 -2.13 -0.27 -6.52
C GLN A 391 -3.17 0.37 -7.46
N GLU A 392 -2.91 0.41 -8.76
CA GLU A 392 -3.83 0.96 -9.77
C GLU A 392 -5.21 0.29 -9.68
N LYS A 393 -5.25 -1.04 -9.57
CA LYS A 393 -6.53 -1.77 -9.41
C LYS A 393 -7.25 -1.43 -8.10
N HIS A 394 -6.51 -1.32 -7.01
CA HIS A 394 -7.08 -0.97 -5.71
C HIS A 394 -7.65 0.45 -5.70
N ASP A 395 -6.89 1.39 -6.26
CA ASP A 395 -7.29 2.80 -6.36
C ASP A 395 -8.55 2.97 -7.24
N LEU A 396 -8.65 2.18 -8.33
CA LEU A 396 -9.86 2.11 -9.14
C LEU A 396 -11.07 1.58 -8.36
N LEU A 397 -10.89 0.54 -7.56
CA LEU A 397 -11.98 0.00 -6.73
C LEU A 397 -12.42 1.03 -5.69
N LYS A 398 -11.50 1.71 -5.04
CA LYS A 398 -11.84 2.81 -4.11
C LYS A 398 -12.63 3.91 -4.78
N LEU A 399 -12.26 4.31 -5.99
CA LEU A 399 -13.01 5.34 -6.73
C LEU A 399 -14.43 4.88 -7.07
N THR A 400 -14.64 3.56 -7.31
CA THR A 400 -15.99 3.01 -7.52
C THR A 400 -16.83 3.01 -6.24
N ASP A 401 -16.22 2.74 -5.08
CA ASP A 401 -16.92 2.72 -3.79
C ASP A 401 -17.27 4.13 -3.28
N ILE A 402 -16.47 5.15 -3.63
CA ILE A 402 -16.71 6.56 -3.28
C ILE A 402 -17.70 7.23 -4.26
N SER A 403 -17.94 6.63 -5.41
CA SER A 403 -18.81 7.18 -6.44
C SER A 403 -20.28 6.79 -6.28
#